data_1c3cc0555aeebdf4da74ab696e38b7ad
#
_entry.id   1c3cc0555aeebdf4da74ab696e38b7ad
#
_cell.length_a   1.000
_cell.length_b   1.000
_cell.length_c   1.000
_cell.angle_alpha   90.00
_cell.angle_beta   90.00
_cell.angle_gamma   90.00
#
_symmetry.space_group_name_H-M   'P 1'
#
loop_
_entity.id
_entity.type
_entity.pdbx_description
1 polymer ?
#
loop_
_entity_poly.entity_id
_entity_poly.type
_entity_poly.pdbx_seq_one_letter_code
_entity_poly.pdbx_strand_id
1 'polypeptide(L)'
;MGKKPKYDLILFTILMLLLFAPMVQKRTGWVKMEPLKGFYPSTPYPLLSLKDFRTGDYQKQMEQQLSERFGFREPVIRLYNQYLWDFYRKTYAHDIVAGKHNWLYYEQNVNDYYGTEMYRWLPDAQTARVTFNREARLMWKLRGVLQDYGVEFLMFMAPEKGFLYPEHLPDRKHDTTTINAREYYVAQFEENSFPYIEMTSWFQALKEADTLPYSLISQTGAHWGFSSVLAADSLLRYMEALKGESLPQLAIGPFHESADSTQSDDHDLEMNLNLLRNLRHPYDRLYDAEVTVVTDSAVKKPKVLFIGNSYLWRMHYYIPFDELFEQSEFWFYNSIAYSGPGYKDQTPVADLNLIEKVLDADYVVWFTTGNQMYKATYGFVERALMNFCVEDDKVNKTRESLMDSLSLSWKEANQILINDPEHYFSELAGDSIPTARNSKVRETLVINEIKEDSAWMWNLSTCQTVIQNATLKQVLLMEAQNIIEGKPLMRDMTNIEAKRDRVEQLVADMVEEVRGKPVLMQQIEEKAAKNGISVEKQTLYDARWLVNDKIKRGVINLETP
;
A
#
# COMPACT_ATOMS: atom_id res chain seq x y z
N MET A 1 -7.40 -76.86 2.55
CA MET A 1 -7.34 -75.72 1.65
C MET A 1 -8.66 -74.96 1.73
N GLY A 2 -8.65 -73.69 2.00
CA GLY A 2 -9.80 -72.84 1.88
C GLY A 2 -10.16 -72.08 3.13
N LYS A 3 -9.69 -70.82 3.24
CA LYS A 3 -10.36 -69.69 3.90
C LYS A 3 -9.61 -68.36 3.64
N LYS A 4 -8.79 -68.28 2.58
CA LYS A 4 -8.13 -67.02 2.18
C LYS A 4 -9.04 -66.03 1.39
N PRO A 5 -10.12 -66.39 0.70
CA PRO A 5 -10.83 -65.45 -0.18
C PRO A 5 -11.56 -64.32 0.50
N LYS A 6 -11.82 -64.40 1.81
CA LYS A 6 -12.53 -63.33 2.53
C LYS A 6 -11.64 -62.13 2.82
N TYR A 7 -10.36 -62.31 3.14
CA TYR A 7 -9.44 -61.22 3.39
C TYR A 7 -9.06 -60.51 2.11
N ASP A 8 -8.86 -61.23 1.03
CA ASP A 8 -8.55 -60.66 -0.28
C ASP A 8 -9.71 -59.82 -0.81
N LEU A 9 -10.95 -60.28 -0.63
CA LEU A 9 -12.15 -59.52 -1.02
C LEU A 9 -12.32 -58.25 -0.15
N ILE A 10 -12.11 -58.37 1.15
CA ILE A 10 -12.18 -57.19 2.07
C ILE A 10 -11.11 -56.18 1.67
N LEU A 11 -9.88 -56.61 1.48
CA LEU A 11 -8.78 -55.71 1.06
C LEU A 11 -9.08 -55.05 -0.27
N PHE A 12 -9.54 -55.83 -1.27
CA PHE A 12 -9.96 -55.29 -2.57
C PHE A 12 -11.06 -54.23 -2.43
N THR A 13 -12.09 -54.52 -1.62
CA THR A 13 -13.20 -53.58 -1.40
C THR A 13 -12.70 -52.29 -0.75
N ILE A 14 -11.83 -52.38 0.26
CA ILE A 14 -11.22 -51.19 0.90
C ILE A 14 -10.41 -50.38 -0.11
N LEU A 15 -9.59 -51.04 -0.92
CA LEU A 15 -8.80 -50.35 -1.95
C LEU A 15 -9.69 -49.67 -3.00
N MET A 16 -10.79 -50.29 -3.41
CA MET A 16 -11.77 -49.69 -4.31
C MET A 16 -12.47 -48.50 -3.68
N LEU A 17 -12.91 -48.61 -2.43
CA LEU A 17 -13.49 -47.49 -1.72
C LEU A 17 -12.52 -46.32 -1.60
N LEU A 18 -11.26 -46.57 -1.26
CA LEU A 18 -10.22 -45.54 -1.19
C LEU A 18 -9.97 -44.91 -2.57
N LEU A 19 -10.01 -45.69 -3.66
CA LEU A 19 -9.80 -45.18 -5.00
C LEU A 19 -10.93 -44.26 -5.47
N PHE A 20 -12.19 -44.59 -5.14
CA PHE A 20 -13.35 -43.83 -5.60
C PHE A 20 -13.79 -42.74 -4.61
N ALA A 21 -13.39 -42.80 -3.35
CA ALA A 21 -13.76 -41.83 -2.32
C ALA A 21 -13.48 -40.37 -2.71
N PRO A 22 -12.32 -40.02 -3.33
CA PRO A 22 -12.06 -38.65 -3.75
C PRO A 22 -13.02 -38.14 -4.82
N MET A 23 -13.43 -38.98 -5.74
CA MET A 23 -14.39 -38.64 -6.79
C MET A 23 -15.79 -38.37 -6.18
N VAL A 24 -16.22 -39.22 -5.24
CA VAL A 24 -17.48 -39.05 -4.52
C VAL A 24 -17.45 -37.75 -3.71
N GLN A 25 -16.38 -37.53 -2.93
CA GLN A 25 -16.20 -36.30 -2.14
C GLN A 25 -16.25 -35.05 -3.02
N LYS A 26 -15.55 -35.06 -4.17
CA LYS A 26 -15.56 -33.96 -5.13
C LYS A 26 -16.96 -33.61 -5.63
N ARG A 27 -17.78 -34.63 -5.87
CA ARG A 27 -19.14 -34.49 -6.41
C ARG A 27 -20.15 -34.08 -5.36
N THR A 28 -20.02 -34.58 -4.13
CA THR A 28 -21.02 -34.45 -3.07
C THR A 28 -20.68 -33.36 -2.07
N GLY A 29 -19.40 -33.04 -1.89
CA GLY A 29 -18.95 -32.15 -0.82
C GLY A 29 -19.31 -32.66 0.58
N TRP A 30 -19.44 -33.98 0.73
CA TRP A 30 -19.94 -34.65 1.95
C TRP A 30 -19.18 -34.24 3.21
N VAL A 31 -17.85 -34.14 3.11
CA VAL A 31 -17.00 -33.62 4.19
C VAL A 31 -16.66 -32.16 3.90
N LYS A 32 -17.05 -31.24 4.80
CA LYS A 32 -16.56 -29.85 4.73
C LYS A 32 -15.09 -29.84 5.12
N MET A 33 -14.25 -29.34 4.23
CA MET A 33 -12.80 -29.20 4.47
C MET A 33 -12.43 -27.74 4.59
N GLU A 34 -11.56 -27.43 5.52
CA GLU A 34 -10.97 -26.10 5.60
C GLU A 34 -10.05 -25.88 4.39
N PRO A 35 -10.19 -24.76 3.67
CA PRO A 35 -9.31 -24.44 2.56
C PRO A 35 -7.85 -24.34 3.04
N LEU A 36 -6.92 -24.62 2.13
CA LEU A 36 -5.50 -24.37 2.39
C LEU A 36 -5.26 -22.86 2.49
N LYS A 37 -4.36 -22.47 3.37
CA LYS A 37 -3.92 -21.07 3.50
C LYS A 37 -2.80 -20.78 2.50
N GLY A 38 -2.66 -19.52 2.11
CA GLY A 38 -1.69 -19.07 1.11
C GLY A 38 -2.29 -18.90 -0.28
N PHE A 39 -1.47 -18.44 -1.21
CA PHE A 39 -1.89 -18.19 -2.59
C PHE A 39 -1.80 -19.48 -3.44
N TYR A 40 -2.94 -20.00 -3.84
CA TYR A 40 -3.05 -21.13 -4.77
C TYR A 40 -3.82 -20.68 -6.01
N PRO A 41 -3.12 -20.32 -7.10
CA PRO A 41 -3.80 -19.98 -8.35
C PRO A 41 -4.61 -21.19 -8.84
N SER A 42 -5.85 -20.96 -9.25
CA SER A 42 -6.65 -21.99 -9.89
C SER A 42 -6.34 -22.05 -11.38
N THR A 43 -5.93 -23.20 -11.87
CA THR A 43 -5.69 -23.40 -13.29
C THR A 43 -7.04 -23.47 -14.03
N PRO A 44 -7.28 -22.71 -15.10
CA PRO A 44 -8.49 -22.83 -15.91
C PRO A 44 -8.52 -24.19 -16.63
N TYR A 45 -9.70 -24.67 -16.99
CA TYR A 45 -9.79 -25.88 -17.83
C TYR A 45 -9.13 -25.62 -19.17
N PRO A 46 -8.19 -26.51 -19.59
CA PRO A 46 -7.57 -26.36 -20.89
C PRO A 46 -8.57 -26.60 -22.03
N LEU A 47 -8.51 -25.73 -23.02
CA LEU A 47 -9.23 -25.97 -24.27
C LEU A 47 -8.47 -27.02 -25.08
N LEU A 48 -9.20 -28.02 -25.57
CA LEU A 48 -8.60 -29.06 -26.40
C LEU A 48 -8.20 -28.46 -27.76
N SER A 49 -6.91 -28.45 -28.06
CA SER A 49 -6.38 -28.15 -29.38
C SER A 49 -5.51 -29.30 -29.87
N LEU A 50 -5.50 -29.53 -31.17
CA LEU A 50 -4.65 -30.57 -31.78
C LEU A 50 -3.17 -30.31 -31.57
N LYS A 51 -2.78 -29.03 -31.50
CA LYS A 51 -1.40 -28.61 -31.22
C LYS A 51 -1.03 -29.02 -29.79
N ASP A 52 -1.78 -28.56 -28.81
CA ASP A 52 -1.47 -28.75 -27.38
C ASP A 52 -1.58 -30.24 -26.99
N PHE A 53 -2.49 -30.99 -27.66
CA PHE A 53 -2.56 -32.42 -27.48
C PHE A 53 -1.30 -33.15 -27.98
N ARG A 54 -0.73 -32.70 -29.13
CA ARG A 54 0.49 -33.30 -29.70
C ARG A 54 1.74 -32.92 -28.91
N THR A 55 1.81 -31.70 -28.39
CA THR A 55 2.93 -31.23 -27.56
C THR A 55 2.90 -31.78 -26.13
N GLY A 56 1.78 -32.35 -25.69
CA GLY A 56 1.59 -32.78 -24.30
C GLY A 56 1.12 -31.70 -23.35
N ASP A 57 0.98 -30.45 -23.81
CA ASP A 57 0.57 -29.32 -22.98
C ASP A 57 -0.85 -29.48 -22.45
N TYR A 58 -1.78 -30.00 -23.27
CA TYR A 58 -3.13 -30.29 -22.84
C TYR A 58 -3.16 -31.31 -21.70
N GLN A 59 -2.40 -32.40 -21.83
CA GLN A 59 -2.32 -33.44 -20.80
C GLN A 59 -1.77 -32.91 -19.51
N LYS A 60 -0.71 -32.11 -19.57
CA LYS A 60 -0.08 -31.47 -18.42
C LYS A 60 -1.05 -30.53 -17.71
N GLN A 61 -1.74 -29.66 -18.45
CA GLN A 61 -2.73 -28.74 -17.86
C GLN A 61 -3.94 -29.50 -17.29
N MET A 62 -4.39 -30.58 -17.94
CA MET A 62 -5.48 -31.43 -17.44
C MET A 62 -5.06 -32.15 -16.15
N GLU A 63 -3.84 -32.68 -16.08
CA GLU A 63 -3.30 -33.32 -14.87
C GLU A 63 -3.24 -32.34 -13.71
N GLN A 64 -2.76 -31.11 -13.96
CA GLN A 64 -2.75 -30.04 -12.96
C GLN A 64 -4.17 -29.71 -12.49
N GLN A 65 -5.12 -29.55 -13.40
CA GLN A 65 -6.54 -29.32 -13.10
C GLN A 65 -7.15 -30.43 -12.23
N LEU A 66 -6.87 -31.67 -12.55
CA LEU A 66 -7.36 -32.84 -11.79
C LEU A 66 -6.75 -32.87 -10.40
N SER A 67 -5.46 -32.56 -10.28
CA SER A 67 -4.73 -32.48 -9.01
C SER A 67 -5.24 -31.35 -8.12
N GLU A 68 -5.53 -30.18 -8.68
CA GLU A 68 -6.06 -29.03 -7.94
C GLU A 68 -7.50 -29.27 -7.43
N ARG A 69 -8.26 -30.11 -8.11
CA ARG A 69 -9.67 -30.41 -7.80
C ARG A 69 -9.90 -31.82 -7.26
N PHE A 70 -8.85 -32.47 -6.81
CA PHE A 70 -8.95 -33.79 -6.18
C PHE A 70 -9.75 -33.69 -4.87
N GLY A 71 -10.75 -34.55 -4.71
CA GLY A 71 -11.46 -34.64 -3.45
C GLY A 71 -10.52 -35.13 -2.33
N PHE A 72 -10.60 -34.55 -1.14
CA PHE A 72 -9.67 -34.75 -0.05
C PHE A 72 -8.26 -34.16 -0.28
N ARG A 73 -8.10 -33.22 -1.24
CA ARG A 73 -6.81 -32.56 -1.51
C ARG A 73 -6.24 -31.90 -0.25
N GLU A 74 -7.07 -31.13 0.45
CA GLU A 74 -6.65 -30.35 1.61
C GLU A 74 -6.10 -31.23 2.76
N PRO A 75 -6.81 -32.26 3.25
CA PRO A 75 -6.29 -33.12 4.31
C PRO A 75 -5.09 -33.97 3.87
N VAL A 76 -5.02 -34.37 2.60
CA VAL A 76 -3.85 -35.12 2.08
C VAL A 76 -2.60 -34.23 2.07
N ILE A 77 -2.74 -32.96 1.64
CA ILE A 77 -1.64 -31.99 1.67
C ILE A 77 -1.21 -31.73 3.12
N ARG A 78 -2.16 -31.51 4.04
CA ARG A 78 -1.85 -31.31 5.47
C ARG A 78 -1.15 -32.51 6.08
N LEU A 79 -1.59 -33.71 5.77
CA LEU A 79 -0.95 -34.95 6.23
C LEU A 79 0.48 -35.07 5.71
N TYR A 80 0.68 -34.78 4.43
CA TYR A 80 2.00 -34.83 3.81
C TYR A 80 2.94 -33.75 4.37
N ASN A 81 2.45 -32.53 4.54
CA ASN A 81 3.22 -31.45 5.16
C ASN A 81 3.58 -31.79 6.61
N GLN A 82 2.64 -32.36 7.39
CA GLN A 82 2.92 -32.81 8.74
C GLN A 82 4.00 -33.88 8.78
N TYR A 83 3.96 -34.85 7.85
CA TYR A 83 4.99 -35.87 7.71
C TYR A 83 6.37 -35.24 7.42
N LEU A 84 6.46 -34.31 6.46
CA LEU A 84 7.70 -33.63 6.13
C LEU A 84 8.23 -32.84 7.32
N TRP A 85 7.35 -32.17 8.05
CA TRP A 85 7.73 -31.41 9.25
C TRP A 85 8.23 -32.30 10.40
N ASP A 86 7.49 -33.34 10.73
CA ASP A 86 7.81 -34.19 11.88
C ASP A 86 9.12 -34.96 11.69
N PHE A 87 9.39 -35.46 10.48
CA PHE A 87 10.55 -36.32 10.20
C PHE A 87 11.75 -35.58 9.60
N TYR A 88 11.53 -34.48 8.88
CA TYR A 88 12.60 -33.83 8.13
C TYR A 88 12.76 -32.35 8.45
N ARG A 89 11.87 -31.76 9.21
CA ARG A 89 11.83 -30.30 9.44
C ARG A 89 11.83 -29.49 8.15
N LYS A 90 11.18 -30.01 7.12
CA LYS A 90 11.03 -29.38 5.82
C LYS A 90 9.64 -28.81 5.65
N THR A 91 9.56 -27.70 4.96
CA THR A 91 8.31 -27.07 4.55
C THR A 91 8.13 -27.24 3.04
N TYR A 92 6.88 -27.28 2.60
CA TYR A 92 6.53 -27.22 1.18
C TYR A 92 6.20 -25.79 0.71
N ALA A 93 6.11 -24.86 1.63
CA ALA A 93 5.99 -23.44 1.34
C ALA A 93 7.37 -22.91 0.92
N HIS A 94 7.48 -22.50 -0.34
CA HIS A 94 8.77 -22.21 -1.00
C HIS A 94 9.61 -21.15 -0.30
N ASP A 95 8.97 -20.18 0.36
CA ASP A 95 9.65 -19.03 0.94
C ASP A 95 9.78 -19.14 2.48
N ILE A 96 9.40 -20.27 3.09
CA ILE A 96 9.44 -20.45 4.54
C ILE A 96 10.54 -21.44 4.93
N VAL A 97 11.40 -21.00 5.84
CA VAL A 97 12.52 -21.78 6.37
C VAL A 97 12.28 -22.10 7.85
N ALA A 98 12.44 -23.39 8.20
CA ALA A 98 12.43 -23.82 9.58
C ALA A 98 13.77 -23.48 10.26
N GLY A 99 13.69 -22.67 11.29
CA GLY A 99 14.77 -22.41 12.22
C GLY A 99 14.80 -23.40 13.40
N LYS A 100 15.62 -23.11 14.41
CA LYS A 100 15.71 -23.87 15.66
C LYS A 100 14.46 -23.66 16.51
N HIS A 101 14.06 -24.64 17.30
CA HIS A 101 12.96 -24.58 18.28
C HIS A 101 11.59 -24.20 17.66
N ASN A 102 11.29 -24.63 16.42
CA ASN A 102 10.09 -24.30 15.65
C ASN A 102 9.96 -22.82 15.27
N TRP A 103 11.03 -22.04 15.31
CA TRP A 103 11.00 -20.70 14.72
C TRP A 103 10.85 -20.81 13.20
N LEU A 104 10.06 -19.89 12.63
CA LEU A 104 9.86 -19.80 11.19
C LEU A 104 10.36 -18.45 10.68
N TYR A 105 10.94 -18.47 9.51
CA TYR A 105 11.47 -17.28 8.84
C TYR A 105 11.08 -17.29 7.38
N TYR A 106 10.92 -16.12 6.77
CA TYR A 106 11.05 -16.04 5.32
C TYR A 106 12.48 -16.34 4.91
N GLU A 107 12.66 -17.03 3.79
CA GLU A 107 13.99 -17.37 3.27
C GLU A 107 14.85 -16.12 3.05
N GLN A 108 14.24 -15.04 2.58
CA GLN A 108 14.93 -13.75 2.39
C GLN A 108 15.51 -13.18 3.70
N ASN A 109 14.83 -13.32 4.85
CA ASN A 109 15.40 -12.90 6.14
C ASN A 109 16.62 -13.72 6.54
N VAL A 110 16.59 -15.03 6.24
CA VAL A 110 17.73 -15.93 6.51
C VAL A 110 18.89 -15.58 5.58
N ASN A 111 18.59 -15.40 4.30
CA ASN A 111 19.59 -15.08 3.28
C ASN A 111 20.23 -13.72 3.56
N ASP A 112 19.46 -12.73 3.99
CA ASP A 112 19.99 -11.40 4.30
C ASP A 112 20.93 -11.43 5.51
N TYR A 113 20.54 -12.12 6.59
CA TYR A 113 21.40 -12.30 7.74
C TYR A 113 22.73 -12.99 7.39
N TYR A 114 22.70 -14.02 6.52
CA TYR A 114 23.89 -14.73 6.09
C TYR A 114 24.63 -14.09 4.89
N GLY A 115 24.15 -12.95 4.41
CA GLY A 115 24.77 -12.18 3.33
C GLY A 115 24.49 -12.69 1.91
N THR A 116 23.61 -13.66 1.73
CA THR A 116 23.35 -14.25 0.41
C THR A 116 22.16 -13.62 -0.33
N GLU A 117 21.36 -12.76 0.30
CA GLU A 117 20.18 -12.13 -0.33
C GLU A 117 20.58 -11.19 -1.48
N MET A 118 21.74 -10.51 -1.36
CA MET A 118 22.26 -9.63 -2.39
C MET A 118 22.30 -10.32 -3.77
N TYR A 119 22.76 -11.58 -3.83
CA TYR A 119 22.89 -12.29 -5.12
C TYR A 119 21.58 -12.63 -5.81
N ARG A 120 20.47 -12.54 -5.10
CA ARG A 120 19.13 -12.68 -5.71
C ARG A 120 18.81 -11.51 -6.65
N TRP A 121 19.40 -10.36 -6.40
CA TRP A 121 19.07 -9.11 -7.06
C TRP A 121 20.24 -8.54 -7.88
N LEU A 122 21.45 -8.71 -7.38
CA LEU A 122 22.66 -8.08 -7.89
C LEU A 122 23.78 -9.12 -8.04
N PRO A 123 24.55 -9.10 -9.11
CA PRO A 123 25.51 -10.17 -9.41
C PRO A 123 26.72 -10.18 -8.47
N ASP A 124 27.11 -9.04 -7.93
CA ASP A 124 28.30 -8.87 -7.11
C ASP A 124 28.24 -7.60 -6.25
N ALA A 125 29.13 -7.51 -5.27
CA ALA A 125 29.23 -6.39 -4.34
C ALA A 125 29.61 -5.06 -5.03
N GLN A 126 30.34 -5.07 -6.12
CA GLN A 126 30.70 -3.85 -6.85
C GLN A 126 29.46 -3.25 -7.52
N THR A 127 28.68 -4.06 -8.20
CA THR A 127 27.40 -3.67 -8.80
C THR A 127 26.43 -3.18 -7.72
N ALA A 128 26.39 -3.86 -6.57
CA ALA A 128 25.57 -3.45 -5.44
C ALA A 128 25.94 -2.03 -4.95
N ARG A 129 27.23 -1.73 -4.77
CA ARG A 129 27.69 -0.39 -4.35
C ARG A 129 27.27 0.69 -5.34
N VAL A 130 27.46 0.45 -6.63
CA VAL A 130 27.09 1.41 -7.68
C VAL A 130 25.57 1.66 -7.65
N THR A 131 24.78 0.59 -7.55
CA THR A 131 23.32 0.67 -7.50
C THR A 131 22.86 1.44 -6.25
N PHE A 132 23.30 1.06 -5.07
CA PHE A 132 22.86 1.68 -3.82
C PHE A 132 23.30 3.15 -3.72
N ASN A 133 24.51 3.49 -4.16
CA ASN A 133 24.95 4.90 -4.24
C ASN A 133 24.05 5.72 -5.16
N ARG A 134 23.73 5.19 -6.33
CA ARG A 134 22.82 5.87 -7.26
C ARG A 134 21.45 6.09 -6.63
N GLU A 135 20.88 5.08 -6.04
CA GLU A 135 19.55 5.15 -5.45
C GLU A 135 19.50 6.08 -4.23
N ALA A 136 20.48 6.00 -3.33
CA ALA A 136 20.59 6.94 -2.20
C ALA A 136 20.69 8.39 -2.70
N ARG A 137 21.47 8.63 -3.77
CA ARG A 137 21.58 9.95 -4.40
C ARG A 137 20.24 10.41 -4.99
N LEU A 138 19.49 9.53 -5.66
CA LEU A 138 18.18 9.87 -6.20
C LEU A 138 17.16 10.17 -5.09
N MET A 139 17.19 9.44 -3.98
CA MET A 139 16.37 9.75 -2.81
C MET A 139 16.69 11.11 -2.23
N TRP A 140 17.97 11.44 -2.09
CA TRP A 140 18.42 12.74 -1.62
C TRP A 140 17.98 13.87 -2.56
N LYS A 141 18.10 13.68 -3.89
CA LYS A 141 17.58 14.64 -4.88
C LYS A 141 16.08 14.85 -4.75
N LEU A 142 15.31 13.75 -4.66
CA LEU A 142 13.86 13.85 -4.53
C LEU A 142 13.48 14.60 -3.26
N ARG A 143 14.12 14.28 -2.14
CA ARG A 143 13.89 15.02 -0.89
C ARG A 143 14.09 16.51 -1.07
N GLY A 144 15.21 16.92 -1.68
CA GLY A 144 15.50 18.32 -1.93
C GLY A 144 14.44 18.99 -2.80
N VAL A 145 13.98 18.32 -3.85
CA VAL A 145 12.87 18.84 -4.68
C VAL A 145 11.58 18.99 -3.88
N LEU A 146 11.24 18.01 -3.04
CA LEU A 146 9.98 18.04 -2.28
C LEU A 146 9.99 19.05 -1.14
N GLN A 147 11.14 19.30 -0.54
CA GLN A 147 11.29 20.32 0.52
C GLN A 147 10.96 21.72 0.03
N ASP A 148 11.21 22.06 -1.23
CA ASP A 148 10.81 23.34 -1.84
C ASP A 148 9.29 23.55 -1.79
N TYR A 149 8.53 22.48 -1.60
CA TYR A 149 7.04 22.47 -1.55
C TYR A 149 6.49 22.12 -0.16
N GLY A 150 7.36 22.12 0.86
CA GLY A 150 6.95 21.81 2.24
C GLY A 150 6.63 20.35 2.52
N VAL A 151 6.96 19.44 1.59
CA VAL A 151 6.76 17.99 1.74
C VAL A 151 8.05 17.35 2.24
N GLU A 152 8.00 16.67 3.40
CA GLU A 152 9.15 15.92 3.91
C GLU A 152 9.13 14.48 3.38
N PHE A 153 10.26 14.05 2.79
CA PHE A 153 10.48 12.67 2.37
C PHE A 153 11.45 11.99 3.31
N LEU A 154 11.00 10.92 3.95
CA LEU A 154 11.79 10.14 4.90
C LEU A 154 11.66 8.65 4.67
N MET A 155 12.63 7.90 5.21
CA MET A 155 12.63 6.45 5.18
C MET A 155 12.34 5.84 6.53
N PHE A 156 11.50 4.82 6.55
CA PHE A 156 11.23 4.00 7.72
C PHE A 156 11.58 2.54 7.44
N MET A 157 12.55 2.01 8.19
CA MET A 157 13.00 0.62 8.10
C MET A 157 12.43 -0.19 9.27
N ALA A 158 11.39 -0.98 8.98
CA ALA A 158 10.83 -1.92 9.93
C ALA A 158 11.86 -3.02 10.30
N PRO A 159 11.76 -3.62 11.51
CA PRO A 159 12.75 -4.55 11.99
C PRO A 159 12.74 -5.86 11.21
N GLU A 160 13.91 -6.46 11.06
CA GLU A 160 14.09 -7.73 10.39
C GLU A 160 14.22 -8.89 11.38
N LYS A 161 13.35 -9.89 11.23
CA LYS A 161 13.31 -11.04 12.13
C LYS A 161 14.63 -11.81 12.19
N GLY A 162 15.33 -11.94 11.05
CA GLY A 162 16.63 -12.64 11.00
C GLY A 162 17.71 -11.99 11.86
N PHE A 163 17.75 -10.65 11.88
CA PHE A 163 18.68 -9.89 12.73
C PHE A 163 18.19 -9.77 14.18
N LEU A 164 16.87 -9.78 14.40
CA LEU A 164 16.30 -9.67 15.73
C LEU A 164 16.42 -10.97 16.53
N TYR A 165 16.28 -12.14 15.89
CA TYR A 165 16.34 -13.46 16.51
C TYR A 165 17.35 -14.39 15.82
N PRO A 166 18.63 -14.00 15.68
CA PRO A 166 19.63 -14.77 14.95
C PRO A 166 19.96 -16.12 15.61
N GLU A 167 19.75 -16.23 16.94
CA GLU A 167 20.00 -17.45 17.74
C GLU A 167 19.11 -18.63 17.32
N HIS A 168 17.97 -18.33 16.68
CA HIS A 168 17.02 -19.34 16.22
C HIS A 168 17.12 -19.65 14.72
N LEU A 169 18.01 -18.97 14.00
CA LEU A 169 18.24 -19.27 12.58
C LEU A 169 18.83 -20.68 12.38
N PRO A 170 18.58 -21.33 11.23
CA PRO A 170 19.28 -22.54 10.86
C PRO A 170 20.77 -22.24 10.67
N ASP A 171 21.63 -23.22 10.99
CA ASP A 171 23.08 -23.03 10.82
C ASP A 171 23.43 -22.96 9.33
N ARG A 172 23.98 -21.83 8.90
CA ARG A 172 24.49 -21.57 7.55
C ARG A 172 25.83 -20.82 7.66
N LYS A 173 26.60 -20.84 6.60
CA LYS A 173 27.86 -20.08 6.53
C LYS A 173 27.55 -18.64 6.13
N HIS A 174 28.09 -17.67 6.88
CA HIS A 174 28.06 -16.26 6.49
C HIS A 174 28.93 -16.03 5.25
N ASP A 175 28.37 -15.28 4.30
CA ASP A 175 29.13 -14.72 3.20
C ASP A 175 29.52 -13.28 3.56
N THR A 176 30.81 -13.09 3.85
CA THR A 176 31.36 -11.78 4.22
C THR A 176 31.84 -10.98 3.02
N THR A 177 31.65 -11.49 1.81
CA THR A 177 32.04 -10.80 0.56
C THR A 177 30.94 -9.95 -0.03
N THR A 178 29.73 -10.04 0.55
CA THR A 178 28.54 -9.30 0.11
C THR A 178 28.36 -8.00 0.89
N ILE A 179 27.36 -7.24 0.50
CA ILE A 179 26.96 -6.00 1.16
C ILE A 179 25.54 -6.18 1.68
N ASN A 180 25.32 -5.89 2.96
CA ASN A 180 23.98 -5.77 3.50
C ASN A 180 23.39 -4.43 3.08
N ALA A 181 22.23 -4.46 2.41
CA ALA A 181 21.61 -3.25 1.86
C ALA A 181 21.23 -2.27 2.97
N ARG A 182 20.61 -2.73 4.07
CA ARG A 182 20.20 -1.89 5.21
C ARG A 182 21.39 -1.11 5.79
N GLU A 183 22.47 -1.82 6.12
CA GLU A 183 23.66 -1.19 6.70
C GLU A 183 24.31 -0.19 5.74
N TYR A 184 24.30 -0.50 4.46
CA TYR A 184 24.84 0.38 3.43
C TYR A 184 24.01 1.67 3.29
N TYR A 185 22.70 1.56 3.22
CA TYR A 185 21.83 2.74 3.13
C TYR A 185 21.85 3.58 4.40
N VAL A 186 21.91 2.98 5.58
CA VAL A 186 22.07 3.70 6.85
C VAL A 186 23.32 4.58 6.80
N ALA A 187 24.46 4.01 6.40
CA ALA A 187 25.70 4.79 6.27
C ALA A 187 25.59 5.93 5.25
N GLN A 188 24.91 5.69 4.11
CA GLN A 188 24.69 6.74 3.11
C GLN A 188 23.73 7.83 3.61
N PHE A 189 22.72 7.47 4.39
CA PHE A 189 21.77 8.44 4.94
C PHE A 189 22.42 9.30 6.03
N GLU A 190 23.28 8.72 6.86
CA GLU A 190 24.08 9.48 7.83
C GLU A 190 25.02 10.47 7.14
N GLU A 191 25.77 10.02 6.13
CA GLU A 191 26.71 10.85 5.37
C GLU A 191 26.00 12.05 4.69
N ASN A 192 24.80 11.81 4.14
CA ASN A 192 24.06 12.81 3.37
C ASN A 192 22.96 13.52 4.18
N SER A 193 22.86 13.28 5.49
CA SER A 193 21.81 13.84 6.36
C SER A 193 20.39 13.60 5.82
N PHE A 194 20.16 12.43 5.26
CA PHE A 194 18.84 12.01 4.81
C PHE A 194 18.03 11.48 6.00
N PRO A 195 16.77 11.92 6.20
CA PRO A 195 15.98 11.50 7.35
C PRO A 195 15.54 10.04 7.25
N TYR A 196 15.88 9.28 8.27
CA TYR A 196 15.51 7.86 8.35
C TYR A 196 15.27 7.40 9.79
N ILE A 197 14.51 6.32 9.92
CA ILE A 197 14.33 5.56 11.16
C ILE A 197 14.73 4.11 10.88
N GLU A 198 15.65 3.55 11.67
CA GLU A 198 16.05 2.15 11.59
C GLU A 198 15.63 1.44 12.89
N MET A 199 14.66 0.52 12.78
CA MET A 199 14.03 -0.11 13.94
C MET A 199 14.72 -1.37 14.42
N THR A 200 15.57 -2.03 13.61
CA THR A 200 16.19 -3.31 13.97
C THR A 200 17.10 -3.16 15.19
N SER A 201 17.97 -2.15 15.17
CA SER A 201 18.92 -1.90 16.26
C SER A 201 18.20 -1.52 17.56
N TRP A 202 17.16 -0.68 17.45
CA TRP A 202 16.35 -0.31 18.62
C TRP A 202 15.58 -1.51 19.18
N PHE A 203 14.99 -2.33 18.32
CA PHE A 203 14.27 -3.54 18.73
C PHE A 203 15.21 -4.59 19.34
N GLN A 204 16.47 -4.69 18.89
CA GLN A 204 17.50 -5.52 19.53
C GLN A 204 17.74 -5.05 20.97
N ALA A 205 17.90 -3.76 21.20
CA ALA A 205 18.06 -3.19 22.54
C ALA A 205 16.82 -3.44 23.43
N LEU A 206 15.61 -3.31 22.89
CA LEU A 206 14.37 -3.64 23.62
C LEU A 206 14.27 -5.13 23.97
N LYS A 207 14.69 -6.02 23.06
CA LYS A 207 14.75 -7.46 23.31
C LYS A 207 15.75 -7.79 24.43
N GLU A 208 16.94 -7.21 24.38
CA GLU A 208 17.97 -7.41 25.42
C GLU A 208 17.52 -6.91 26.80
N ALA A 209 16.80 -5.80 26.84
CA ALA A 209 16.25 -5.25 28.08
C ALA A 209 15.12 -6.09 28.67
N ASP A 210 14.44 -6.90 27.86
CA ASP A 210 13.30 -7.78 28.23
C ASP A 210 12.24 -7.10 29.12
N THR A 211 11.93 -5.85 28.84
CA THR A 211 11.01 -5.03 29.65
C THR A 211 9.58 -5.05 29.13
N LEU A 212 9.35 -5.53 27.91
CA LEU A 212 8.05 -5.54 27.28
C LEU A 212 7.24 -6.79 27.67
N PRO A 213 5.92 -6.65 27.91
CA PRO A 213 5.07 -7.80 28.22
C PRO A 213 4.81 -8.70 27.01
N TYR A 214 5.07 -8.25 25.79
CA TYR A 214 4.79 -8.94 24.53
C TYR A 214 6.04 -9.19 23.71
N SER A 215 5.95 -10.17 22.80
CA SER A 215 6.99 -10.47 21.80
C SER A 215 7.05 -9.37 20.74
N LEU A 216 8.26 -8.99 20.34
CA LEU A 216 8.46 -7.99 19.28
C LEU A 216 8.02 -8.51 17.92
N ILE A 217 8.41 -9.75 17.60
CA ILE A 217 7.91 -10.53 16.46
C ILE A 217 7.68 -11.95 16.99
N SER A 218 6.58 -12.57 16.64
CA SER A 218 6.22 -13.91 17.12
C SER A 218 7.09 -15.01 16.53
N GLN A 219 7.12 -16.16 17.20
CA GLN A 219 7.94 -17.32 16.82
C GLN A 219 7.64 -17.81 15.40
N THR A 220 6.37 -17.83 15.03
CA THR A 220 5.91 -18.37 13.73
C THR A 220 5.24 -17.35 12.83
N GLY A 221 5.36 -16.06 13.16
CA GLY A 221 4.95 -14.93 12.30
C GLY A 221 6.13 -14.31 11.57
N ALA A 222 5.85 -13.65 10.45
CA ALA A 222 6.83 -12.87 9.71
C ALA A 222 6.86 -11.40 10.14
N HIS A 223 5.72 -10.89 10.56
CA HIS A 223 5.50 -9.48 10.85
C HIS A 223 5.57 -9.22 12.37
N TRP A 224 5.81 -7.97 12.71
CA TRP A 224 5.63 -7.50 14.08
C TRP A 224 4.16 -7.58 14.54
N GLY A 225 3.96 -7.76 15.83
CA GLY A 225 2.64 -7.74 16.45
C GLY A 225 2.32 -6.35 17.04
N PHE A 226 1.91 -6.32 18.30
CA PHE A 226 1.64 -5.07 19.03
C PHE A 226 2.84 -4.12 19.10
N SER A 227 4.06 -4.62 18.96
CA SER A 227 5.27 -3.80 18.87
C SER A 227 5.26 -2.78 17.73
N SER A 228 4.40 -2.94 16.73
CA SER A 228 4.18 -1.94 15.67
C SER A 228 3.65 -0.60 16.21
N VAL A 229 3.00 -0.59 17.38
CA VAL A 229 2.53 0.62 18.06
C VAL A 229 3.71 1.48 18.54
N LEU A 230 4.76 0.84 19.09
CA LEU A 230 6.00 1.55 19.47
C LEU A 230 6.67 2.18 18.25
N ALA A 231 6.68 1.45 17.15
CA ALA A 231 7.25 1.92 15.91
C ALA A 231 6.49 3.12 15.34
N ALA A 232 5.16 3.12 15.44
CA ALA A 232 4.32 4.25 15.02
C ALA A 232 4.54 5.48 15.90
N ASP A 233 4.64 5.30 17.22
CA ASP A 233 4.95 6.43 18.11
C ASP A 233 6.32 7.04 17.79
N SER A 234 7.32 6.19 17.54
CA SER A 234 8.65 6.66 17.10
C SER A 234 8.59 7.42 15.79
N LEU A 235 7.79 6.95 14.82
CA LEU A 235 7.59 7.66 13.55
C LEU A 235 6.96 9.04 13.79
N LEU A 236 5.91 9.13 14.60
CA LEU A 236 5.26 10.39 14.91
C LEU A 236 6.22 11.38 15.59
N ARG A 237 6.98 10.92 16.61
CA ARG A 237 7.98 11.79 17.30
C ARG A 237 9.06 12.26 16.32
N TYR A 238 9.48 11.41 15.40
CA TYR A 238 10.46 11.76 14.39
C TYR A 238 9.89 12.79 13.39
N MET A 239 8.66 12.60 12.95
CA MET A 239 7.96 13.56 12.07
C MET A 239 7.79 14.92 12.74
N GLU A 240 7.43 14.95 14.04
CA GLU A 240 7.40 16.20 14.85
C GLU A 240 8.76 16.91 14.82
N ALA A 241 9.83 16.16 15.07
CA ALA A 241 11.18 16.73 15.11
C ALA A 241 11.63 17.30 13.74
N LEU A 242 11.20 16.66 12.63
CA LEU A 242 11.56 17.12 11.28
C LEU A 242 10.95 18.47 10.91
N LYS A 243 9.70 18.74 11.30
CA LYS A 243 9.00 20.00 10.99
C LYS A 243 8.91 20.96 12.17
N GLY A 244 9.21 20.52 13.40
CA GLY A 244 9.01 21.32 14.60
C GLY A 244 7.53 21.56 14.94
N GLU A 245 6.64 20.71 14.47
CA GLU A 245 5.19 20.78 14.67
C GLU A 245 4.74 19.69 15.64
N SER A 246 3.80 19.99 16.54
CA SER A 246 3.20 18.97 17.42
C SER A 246 2.20 18.13 16.64
N LEU A 247 2.31 16.81 16.77
CA LEU A 247 1.41 15.83 16.16
C LEU A 247 0.56 15.09 17.23
N PRO A 248 -0.53 14.44 16.85
CA PRO A 248 -1.31 13.60 17.76
C PRO A 248 -0.44 12.54 18.43
N GLN A 249 -0.82 12.11 19.64
CA GLN A 249 -0.09 11.13 20.44
C GLN A 249 -0.89 9.84 20.54
N LEU A 250 -0.19 8.71 20.73
CA LEU A 250 -0.82 7.42 21.01
C LEU A 250 -0.87 7.19 22.53
N ALA A 251 -2.04 6.81 23.03
CA ALA A 251 -2.21 6.33 24.39
C ALA A 251 -2.52 4.84 24.35
N ILE A 252 -1.80 4.07 25.18
CA ILE A 252 -1.92 2.61 25.26
C ILE A 252 -2.65 2.28 26.55
N GLY A 253 -3.75 1.56 26.42
CA GLY A 253 -4.54 1.05 27.55
C GLY A 253 -3.85 -0.12 28.27
N PRO A 254 -4.52 -0.73 29.26
CA PRO A 254 -4.01 -1.90 29.96
C PRO A 254 -3.81 -3.08 29.04
N PHE A 255 -2.68 -3.77 29.18
CA PHE A 255 -2.41 -5.00 28.42
C PHE A 255 -3.27 -6.16 28.88
N HIS A 256 -3.74 -6.96 27.94
CA HIS A 256 -4.41 -8.23 28.15
C HIS A 256 -3.82 -9.29 27.22
N GLU A 257 -3.85 -10.56 27.64
CA GLU A 257 -3.42 -11.65 26.79
C GLU A 257 -4.35 -11.73 25.57
N SER A 258 -3.76 -11.81 24.39
CA SER A 258 -4.53 -11.88 23.14
C SER A 258 -5.33 -13.16 23.09
N ALA A 259 -6.65 -13.06 22.99
CA ALA A 259 -7.57 -14.20 22.97
C ALA A 259 -7.47 -15.02 21.67
N ASP A 260 -6.89 -14.49 20.62
CA ASP A 260 -6.93 -15.05 19.27
C ASP A 260 -5.53 -15.38 18.71
N SER A 261 -4.72 -16.02 19.55
CA SER A 261 -3.36 -16.44 19.17
C SER A 261 -3.28 -17.39 17.97
N THR A 262 -4.39 -17.99 17.54
CA THR A 262 -4.40 -19.00 16.49
C THR A 262 -4.90 -18.50 15.12
N GLN A 263 -5.52 -17.31 15.06
CA GLN A 263 -6.06 -16.73 13.83
C GLN A 263 -5.37 -15.44 13.39
N SER A 264 -4.51 -14.88 14.25
CA SER A 264 -3.85 -13.62 13.95
C SER A 264 -2.70 -13.81 12.96
N ASP A 265 -2.40 -12.72 12.25
CA ASP A 265 -1.19 -12.63 11.42
C ASP A 265 0.11 -12.85 12.22
N ASP A 266 0.02 -13.03 13.56
CA ASP A 266 1.13 -13.42 14.42
C ASP A 266 1.65 -14.83 14.14
N HIS A 267 0.88 -15.65 13.41
CA HIS A 267 1.25 -16.99 12.97
C HIS A 267 1.14 -17.17 11.46
N ASP A 268 1.29 -16.11 10.69
CA ASP A 268 1.09 -16.10 9.24
C ASP A 268 2.00 -17.08 8.49
N LEU A 269 3.25 -17.26 8.94
CA LEU A 269 4.15 -18.27 8.35
C LEU A 269 3.68 -19.69 8.66
N GLU A 270 3.24 -19.96 9.89
CA GLU A 270 2.75 -21.29 10.26
C GLU A 270 1.46 -21.65 9.53
N MET A 271 0.53 -20.70 9.41
CA MET A 271 -0.71 -20.93 8.66
C MET A 271 -0.41 -21.37 7.22
N ASN A 272 0.62 -20.81 6.58
CA ASN A 272 1.02 -21.16 5.23
C ASN A 272 1.70 -22.53 5.12
N LEU A 273 2.16 -23.13 6.21
CA LEU A 273 2.66 -24.50 6.21
C LEU A 273 1.55 -25.53 6.00
N ASN A 274 0.32 -25.19 6.29
CA ASN A 274 -0.83 -26.10 6.17
C ASN A 274 -0.58 -27.44 6.88
N LEU A 275 -0.22 -27.40 8.17
CA LEU A 275 -0.04 -28.56 9.01
C LEU A 275 -1.38 -29.11 9.53
N LEU A 276 -1.40 -30.37 9.98
CA LEU A 276 -2.54 -30.95 10.69
C LEU A 276 -2.63 -30.50 12.15
N ARG A 277 -1.51 -30.18 12.74
CA ARG A 277 -1.38 -29.78 14.16
C ARG A 277 -0.58 -28.52 14.23
N ASN A 278 -1.06 -27.57 15.03
CA ASN A 278 -0.33 -26.32 15.30
C ASN A 278 1.01 -26.62 15.99
N LEU A 279 1.99 -25.79 15.70
CA LEU A 279 3.28 -25.83 16.37
C LEU A 279 3.14 -25.36 17.82
N ARG A 280 4.12 -25.65 18.65
CA ARG A 280 4.21 -25.11 20.00
C ARG A 280 5.00 -23.82 19.95
N HIS A 281 4.48 -22.79 20.62
CA HIS A 281 5.06 -21.43 20.66
C HIS A 281 5.48 -21.03 22.08
N PRO A 282 6.45 -21.75 22.72
CA PRO A 282 6.80 -21.49 24.11
C PRO A 282 7.53 -20.15 24.32
N TYR A 283 7.94 -19.50 23.25
CA TYR A 283 8.65 -18.21 23.31
C TYR A 283 7.74 -17.01 23.03
N ASP A 284 6.49 -17.25 22.64
CA ASP A 284 5.57 -16.16 22.31
C ASP A 284 4.88 -15.62 23.56
N ARG A 285 4.87 -14.31 23.65
CA ARG A 285 4.05 -13.53 24.59
C ARG A 285 3.16 -12.64 23.72
N LEU A 286 1.93 -13.08 23.50
CA LEU A 286 0.96 -12.37 22.65
C LEU A 286 0.02 -11.58 23.55
N TYR A 287 0.19 -10.27 23.57
CA TYR A 287 -0.60 -9.33 24.32
C TYR A 287 -1.06 -8.20 23.41
N ASP A 288 -2.26 -7.76 23.65
CA ASP A 288 -2.86 -6.60 23.00
C ASP A 288 -3.26 -5.56 24.04
N ALA A 289 -3.46 -4.35 23.59
CA ALA A 289 -4.06 -3.28 24.35
C ALA A 289 -4.86 -2.37 23.40
N GLU A 290 -5.86 -1.70 23.94
CA GLU A 290 -6.55 -0.65 23.19
C GLU A 290 -5.58 0.51 22.92
N VAL A 291 -5.51 0.97 21.68
CA VAL A 291 -4.72 2.14 21.28
C VAL A 291 -5.68 3.24 20.90
N THR A 292 -5.55 4.38 21.55
CA THR A 292 -6.37 5.57 21.28
C THR A 292 -5.50 6.74 20.87
N VAL A 293 -6.06 7.65 20.07
CA VAL A 293 -5.38 8.87 19.65
C VAL A 293 -5.73 9.99 20.61
N VAL A 294 -4.71 10.58 21.21
CA VAL A 294 -4.84 11.76 22.06
C VAL A 294 -4.41 12.98 21.26
N THR A 295 -5.33 13.89 21.04
CA THR A 295 -5.07 15.12 20.29
C THR A 295 -5.85 16.28 20.91
N ASP A 296 -5.30 17.47 20.78
CA ASP A 296 -5.96 18.73 21.08
C ASP A 296 -6.50 19.33 19.76
N SER A 297 -7.53 20.12 19.83
CA SER A 297 -8.10 20.84 18.68
C SER A 297 -7.10 21.80 18.00
N ALA A 298 -6.04 22.19 18.71
CA ALA A 298 -4.95 23.02 18.18
C ALA A 298 -3.86 22.20 17.45
N VAL A 299 -3.84 20.87 17.62
CA VAL A 299 -2.84 19.99 17.00
C VAL A 299 -3.30 19.60 15.60
N LYS A 300 -2.52 19.96 14.60
CA LYS A 300 -2.81 19.57 13.20
C LYS A 300 -2.53 18.09 13.01
N LYS A 301 -3.50 17.37 12.46
CA LYS A 301 -3.26 16.00 11.98
C LYS A 301 -2.52 16.06 10.64
N PRO A 302 -1.43 15.31 10.46
CA PRO A 302 -0.69 15.37 9.21
C PRO A 302 -1.39 14.56 8.10
N LYS A 303 -1.12 14.94 6.86
CA LYS A 303 -1.42 14.14 5.67
C LYS A 303 -0.21 13.30 5.30
N VAL A 304 -0.36 12.00 5.20
CA VAL A 304 0.77 11.08 5.01
C VAL A 304 0.56 10.15 3.82
N LEU A 305 1.52 10.13 2.92
CA LEU A 305 1.63 9.15 1.85
C LEU A 305 2.66 8.10 2.25
N PHE A 306 2.19 6.89 2.54
CA PHE A 306 3.04 5.73 2.76
C PHE A 306 3.30 4.98 1.46
N ILE A 307 4.54 4.60 1.20
CA ILE A 307 4.92 3.76 0.06
C ILE A 307 5.76 2.62 0.61
N GLY A 308 5.29 1.37 0.47
CA GLY A 308 6.05 0.30 1.11
C GLY A 308 5.41 -1.08 1.08
N ASN A 309 5.83 -1.91 2.02
CA ASN A 309 5.51 -3.32 2.09
C ASN A 309 4.43 -3.67 3.14
N SER A 310 4.18 -4.97 3.32
CA SER A 310 3.11 -5.50 4.17
C SER A 310 3.23 -5.19 5.67
N TYR A 311 4.39 -4.76 6.17
CA TYR A 311 4.57 -4.41 7.59
C TYR A 311 3.66 -3.25 8.03
N LEU A 312 3.31 -2.33 7.10
CA LEU A 312 2.39 -1.24 7.41
C LEU A 312 0.98 -1.72 7.75
N TRP A 313 0.52 -2.85 7.18
CA TRP A 313 -0.81 -3.40 7.51
C TRP A 313 -0.96 -3.73 8.99
N ARG A 314 0.10 -4.23 9.64
CA ARG A 314 0.06 -4.53 11.09
C ARG A 314 0.02 -3.25 11.92
N MET A 315 0.70 -2.19 11.51
CA MET A 315 0.59 -0.89 12.13
C MET A 315 -0.84 -0.34 12.01
N HIS A 316 -1.41 -0.37 10.81
CA HIS A 316 -2.79 0.04 10.57
C HIS A 316 -3.83 -0.82 11.33
N TYR A 317 -3.53 -2.10 11.61
CA TYR A 317 -4.43 -2.97 12.39
C TYR A 317 -4.57 -2.51 13.84
N TYR A 318 -3.49 -2.09 14.48
CA TYR A 318 -3.49 -1.68 15.89
C TYR A 318 -3.82 -0.21 16.10
N ILE A 319 -3.62 0.63 15.11
CA ILE A 319 -3.68 2.08 15.24
C ILE A 319 -4.81 2.64 14.39
N PRO A 320 -5.70 3.48 14.97
CA PRO A 320 -6.78 4.10 14.22
C PRO A 320 -6.23 5.25 13.34
N PHE A 321 -5.73 4.93 12.15
CA PHE A 321 -5.13 5.90 11.21
C PHE A 321 -6.10 7.01 10.81
N ASP A 322 -7.40 6.71 10.72
CA ASP A 322 -8.44 7.71 10.41
C ASP A 322 -8.60 8.77 11.53
N GLU A 323 -8.16 8.45 12.74
CA GLU A 323 -8.14 9.40 13.87
C GLU A 323 -6.79 10.11 14.01
N LEU A 324 -5.71 9.43 13.63
CA LEU A 324 -4.34 9.89 13.77
C LEU A 324 -3.95 10.89 12.68
N PHE A 325 -4.38 10.66 11.46
CA PHE A 325 -4.05 11.45 10.27
C PHE A 325 -5.28 12.23 9.77
N GLU A 326 -5.07 13.42 9.20
CA GLU A 326 -6.11 14.10 8.43
C GLU A 326 -6.45 13.30 7.18
N GLN A 327 -5.41 12.78 6.53
CA GLN A 327 -5.50 11.88 5.39
C GLN A 327 -4.30 10.95 5.39
N SER A 328 -4.52 9.66 5.15
CA SER A 328 -3.44 8.73 4.84
C SER A 328 -3.76 7.94 3.60
N GLU A 329 -2.72 7.64 2.83
CA GLU A 329 -2.80 6.80 1.65
C GLU A 329 -1.62 5.83 1.66
N PHE A 330 -1.86 4.57 1.28
CA PHE A 330 -0.83 3.53 1.27
C PHE A 330 -0.64 2.94 -0.11
N TRP A 331 0.52 3.16 -0.71
CA TRP A 331 0.93 2.58 -1.99
C TRP A 331 1.69 1.28 -1.77
N PHE A 332 0.96 0.20 -1.73
CA PHE A 332 1.49 -1.14 -1.48
C PHE A 332 2.37 -1.59 -2.63
N TYR A 333 3.67 -1.75 -2.36
CA TYR A 333 4.73 -2.00 -3.35
C TYR A 333 4.70 -1.04 -4.55
N ASN A 334 4.29 0.21 -4.36
CA ASN A 334 4.12 1.20 -5.43
C ASN A 334 3.27 0.67 -6.61
N SER A 335 2.35 -0.25 -6.34
CA SER A 335 1.51 -0.93 -7.33
C SER A 335 0.04 -0.61 -7.17
N ILE A 336 -0.50 -0.80 -5.97
CA ILE A 336 -1.89 -0.51 -5.62
C ILE A 336 -1.90 0.52 -4.48
N ALA A 337 -2.65 1.59 -4.68
CA ALA A 337 -2.94 2.58 -3.67
C ALA A 337 -4.19 2.19 -2.88
N TYR A 338 -4.07 2.18 -1.57
CA TYR A 338 -5.16 2.00 -0.63
C TYR A 338 -5.47 3.34 0.03
N SER A 339 -6.73 3.75 0.02
CA SER A 339 -7.18 5.04 0.52
C SER A 339 -8.58 4.96 1.13
N GLY A 340 -9.07 6.10 1.63
CA GLY A 340 -10.36 6.20 2.30
C GLY A 340 -10.38 5.52 3.67
N PRO A 341 -11.48 5.65 4.43
CA PRO A 341 -11.59 5.12 5.78
C PRO A 341 -11.31 3.62 5.84
N GLY A 342 -10.33 3.24 6.68
CA GLY A 342 -9.88 1.86 6.84
C GLY A 342 -9.26 1.27 5.57
N TYR A 343 -8.72 2.07 4.69
CA TYR A 343 -8.04 1.64 3.44
C TYR A 343 -8.89 0.74 2.52
N LYS A 344 -10.18 1.04 2.40
CA LYS A 344 -11.13 0.21 1.64
C LYS A 344 -11.10 0.46 0.14
N ASP A 345 -10.69 1.66 -0.29
CA ASP A 345 -10.61 2.02 -1.69
C ASP A 345 -9.28 1.57 -2.27
N GLN A 346 -9.31 0.98 -3.47
CA GLN A 346 -8.14 0.45 -4.14
C GLN A 346 -8.05 1.03 -5.56
N THR A 347 -6.89 1.58 -5.90
CA THR A 347 -6.63 2.14 -7.23
C THR A 347 -5.21 1.74 -7.68
N PRO A 348 -5.01 1.32 -8.92
CA PRO A 348 -3.65 1.14 -9.43
C PRO A 348 -2.86 2.44 -9.34
N VAL A 349 -1.66 2.42 -8.78
CA VAL A 349 -0.80 3.62 -8.67
C VAL A 349 -0.49 4.22 -10.04
N ALA A 350 -0.49 3.39 -11.09
CA ALA A 350 -0.28 3.85 -12.46
C ALA A 350 -1.38 4.82 -12.96
N ASP A 351 -2.58 4.72 -12.40
CA ASP A 351 -3.75 5.53 -12.80
C ASP A 351 -3.85 6.84 -11.99
N LEU A 352 -2.98 7.03 -10.99
CA LEU A 352 -2.97 8.21 -10.13
C LEU A 352 -2.10 9.33 -10.71
N ASN A 353 -2.52 10.57 -10.47
CA ASN A 353 -1.67 11.73 -10.67
C ASN A 353 -0.64 11.82 -9.54
N LEU A 354 0.59 11.41 -9.81
CA LEU A 354 1.65 11.34 -8.80
C LEU A 354 1.97 12.73 -8.22
N ILE A 355 2.02 13.77 -9.04
CA ILE A 355 2.30 15.14 -8.58
C ILE A 355 1.23 15.60 -7.59
N GLU A 356 -0.05 15.41 -7.93
CA GLU A 356 -1.17 15.77 -7.05
C GLU A 356 -1.10 15.04 -5.70
N LYS A 357 -0.84 13.73 -5.72
CA LYS A 357 -0.78 12.91 -4.51
C LYS A 357 0.40 13.25 -3.60
N VAL A 358 1.55 13.54 -4.18
CA VAL A 358 2.75 13.89 -3.42
C VAL A 358 2.64 15.32 -2.85
N LEU A 359 2.12 16.28 -3.61
CA LEU A 359 1.95 17.66 -3.15
C LEU A 359 0.77 17.86 -2.18
N ASP A 360 -0.14 16.89 -2.08
CA ASP A 360 -1.21 16.89 -1.06
C ASP A 360 -0.73 16.36 0.29
N ALA A 361 0.43 15.72 0.35
CA ALA A 361 0.98 15.13 1.56
C ALA A 361 1.90 16.12 2.32
N ASP A 362 1.83 16.11 3.65
CA ASP A 362 2.83 16.76 4.51
C ASP A 362 4.11 15.92 4.58
N TYR A 363 3.95 14.59 4.54
CA TYR A 363 5.04 13.61 4.62
C TYR A 363 4.84 12.50 3.59
N VAL A 364 5.93 12.16 2.91
CA VAL A 364 6.06 10.93 2.11
C VAL A 364 6.98 9.99 2.86
N VAL A 365 6.46 8.84 3.27
CA VAL A 365 7.21 7.86 4.06
C VAL A 365 7.46 6.63 3.21
N TRP A 366 8.73 6.38 2.86
CA TRP A 366 9.08 5.09 2.28
C TRP A 366 9.27 4.06 3.39
N PHE A 367 8.31 3.16 3.48
CA PHE A 367 8.16 2.19 4.54
C PHE A 367 8.59 0.79 4.07
N THR A 368 9.71 0.26 4.57
CA THR A 368 10.27 -0.99 4.07
C THR A 368 10.96 -1.81 5.17
N THR A 369 11.45 -2.99 4.82
CA THR A 369 12.36 -3.82 5.61
C THR A 369 13.71 -3.91 4.91
N GLY A 370 14.80 -4.13 5.64
CA GLY A 370 16.15 -4.14 5.07
C GLY A 370 16.32 -5.12 3.91
N ASN A 371 15.77 -6.32 4.03
CA ASN A 371 15.81 -7.34 2.99
C ASN A 371 15.03 -6.97 1.70
N GLN A 372 14.21 -5.94 1.72
CA GLN A 372 13.53 -5.40 0.54
C GLN A 372 14.28 -4.22 -0.10
N MET A 373 15.29 -3.69 0.56
CA MET A 373 16.06 -2.53 0.07
C MET A 373 16.93 -2.82 -1.16
N TYR A 374 17.17 -4.09 -1.47
CA TYR A 374 17.80 -4.50 -2.73
C TYR A 374 16.96 -4.17 -3.97
N LYS A 375 15.65 -3.89 -3.80
CA LYS A 375 14.73 -3.49 -4.87
C LYS A 375 14.55 -1.98 -4.98
N ALA A 376 15.29 -1.22 -4.19
CA ALA A 376 15.12 0.22 -4.06
C ALA A 376 13.68 0.65 -3.68
N THR A 377 13.26 1.76 -4.22
CA THR A 377 11.95 2.39 -3.95
C THR A 377 10.80 1.85 -4.81
N TYR A 378 10.94 0.66 -5.37
CA TYR A 378 9.97 0.10 -6.33
C TYR A 378 9.70 1.05 -7.52
N GLY A 379 10.70 1.86 -7.93
CA GLY A 379 10.61 2.83 -9.00
C GLY A 379 9.84 4.12 -8.65
N PHE A 380 9.50 4.34 -7.38
CA PHE A 380 8.81 5.55 -6.97
C PHE A 380 9.68 6.80 -7.11
N VAL A 381 10.91 6.76 -6.59
CA VAL A 381 11.82 7.92 -6.57
C VAL A 381 12.14 8.36 -7.99
N GLU A 382 12.48 7.43 -8.86
CA GLU A 382 12.77 7.69 -10.26
C GLU A 382 11.57 8.29 -11.00
N ARG A 383 10.40 7.69 -10.79
CA ARG A 383 9.15 8.18 -11.37
C ARG A 383 8.80 9.57 -10.85
N ALA A 384 8.98 9.82 -9.55
CA ALA A 384 8.72 11.12 -8.95
C ALA A 384 9.65 12.20 -9.52
N LEU A 385 10.96 11.95 -9.57
CA LEU A 385 11.92 12.87 -10.17
C LEU A 385 11.60 13.18 -11.63
N MET A 386 11.24 12.17 -12.43
CA MET A 386 10.81 12.39 -13.81
C MET A 386 9.56 13.29 -13.88
N ASN A 387 8.56 13.01 -13.04
CA ASN A 387 7.31 13.78 -13.06
C ASN A 387 7.47 15.22 -12.56
N PHE A 388 8.35 15.46 -11.60
CA PHE A 388 8.59 16.82 -11.08
C PHE A 388 9.53 17.63 -11.94
N CYS A 389 10.61 17.04 -12.44
CA CYS A 389 11.75 17.77 -12.99
C CYS A 389 11.82 17.74 -14.53
N VAL A 390 11.04 16.90 -15.19
CA VAL A 390 11.04 16.77 -16.66
C VAL A 390 9.64 17.06 -17.19
N GLU A 391 9.55 17.86 -18.27
CA GLU A 391 8.28 18.15 -18.94
C GLU A 391 7.66 16.88 -19.54
N ASP A 392 6.35 16.69 -19.37
CA ASP A 392 5.61 15.52 -19.86
C ASP A 392 5.84 15.23 -21.35
N ASP A 393 5.84 16.28 -22.17
CA ASP A 393 6.07 16.15 -23.61
C ASP A 393 7.44 15.53 -23.93
N LYS A 394 8.46 15.87 -23.14
CA LYS A 394 9.81 15.30 -23.29
C LYS A 394 9.82 13.84 -22.88
N VAL A 395 9.18 13.50 -21.76
CA VAL A 395 9.05 12.10 -21.30
C VAL A 395 8.30 11.26 -22.34
N ASN A 396 7.20 11.78 -22.86
CA ASN A 396 6.39 11.07 -23.86
C ASN A 396 7.15 10.84 -25.16
N LYS A 397 7.79 11.87 -25.71
CA LYS A 397 8.61 11.75 -26.93
C LYS A 397 9.76 10.75 -26.78
N THR A 398 10.43 10.76 -25.62
CA THR A 398 11.52 9.81 -25.37
C THR A 398 10.98 8.39 -25.28
N ARG A 399 9.83 8.19 -24.64
CA ARG A 399 9.16 6.87 -24.55
C ARG A 399 8.74 6.36 -25.94
N GLU A 400 8.10 7.19 -26.73
CA GLU A 400 7.70 6.86 -28.11
C GLU A 400 8.91 6.48 -28.96
N SER A 401 9.99 7.22 -28.87
CA SER A 401 11.24 6.88 -29.55
C SER A 401 11.81 5.52 -29.15
N LEU A 402 11.73 5.15 -27.87
CA LEU A 402 12.13 3.82 -27.39
C LEU A 402 11.20 2.72 -27.92
N MET A 403 9.89 2.97 -27.92
CA MET A 403 8.91 2.02 -28.48
C MET A 403 9.18 1.73 -29.95
N ASP A 404 9.40 2.78 -30.74
CA ASP A 404 9.63 2.66 -32.17
C ASP A 404 10.99 2.00 -32.51
N SER A 405 12.07 2.43 -31.84
CA SER A 405 13.40 1.95 -32.14
C SER A 405 13.66 0.51 -31.70
N LEU A 406 13.02 0.08 -30.61
CA LEU A 406 13.24 -1.23 -30.00
C LEU A 406 12.03 -2.17 -30.11
N SER A 407 10.95 -1.74 -30.77
CA SER A 407 9.69 -2.48 -30.91
C SER A 407 9.10 -2.90 -29.55
N LEU A 408 9.15 -1.99 -28.57
CA LEU A 408 8.69 -2.24 -27.19
C LEU A 408 7.23 -1.84 -26.99
N SER A 409 6.57 -2.50 -26.04
CA SER A 409 5.32 -2.01 -25.50
C SER A 409 5.54 -0.74 -24.66
N TRP A 410 4.47 0.02 -24.45
CA TRP A 410 4.49 1.21 -23.59
C TRP A 410 5.05 0.90 -22.19
N LYS A 411 4.65 -0.24 -21.61
CA LYS A 411 5.09 -0.67 -20.28
C LYS A 411 6.59 -0.96 -20.23
N GLU A 412 7.13 -1.62 -21.25
CA GLU A 412 8.56 -1.93 -21.33
C GLU A 412 9.40 -0.66 -21.53
N ALA A 413 8.99 0.22 -22.43
CA ALA A 413 9.67 1.51 -22.65
C ALA A 413 9.63 2.38 -21.38
N ASN A 414 8.50 2.45 -20.69
CA ASN A 414 8.37 3.18 -19.43
C ASN A 414 9.25 2.59 -18.32
N GLN A 415 9.37 1.26 -18.25
CA GLN A 415 10.25 0.61 -17.28
C GLN A 415 11.74 0.93 -17.54
N ILE A 416 12.15 1.03 -18.80
CA ILE A 416 13.52 1.45 -19.18
C ILE A 416 13.80 2.86 -18.66
N LEU A 417 12.88 3.80 -18.86
CA LEU A 417 13.04 5.18 -18.39
C LEU A 417 13.11 5.25 -16.85
N ILE A 418 12.31 4.47 -16.15
CA ILE A 418 12.34 4.40 -14.67
C ILE A 418 13.65 3.78 -14.18
N ASN A 419 14.15 2.75 -14.83
CA ASN A 419 15.37 2.07 -14.40
C ASN A 419 16.61 2.96 -14.47
N ASP A 420 16.68 3.90 -15.42
CA ASP A 420 17.82 4.80 -15.58
C ASP A 420 17.40 6.19 -16.11
N PRO A 421 16.65 6.98 -15.32
CA PRO A 421 16.15 8.28 -15.79
C PRO A 421 17.27 9.30 -16.01
N GLU A 422 18.38 9.20 -15.31
CA GLU A 422 19.53 10.11 -15.46
C GLU A 422 20.20 9.97 -16.84
N HIS A 423 20.13 8.78 -17.44
CA HIS A 423 20.64 8.55 -18.79
C HIS A 423 19.79 9.25 -19.87
N TYR A 424 18.48 9.26 -19.69
CA TYR A 424 17.55 9.79 -20.68
C TYR A 424 17.24 11.28 -20.50
N PHE A 425 17.39 11.79 -19.28
CA PHE A 425 17.02 13.16 -18.92
C PHE A 425 18.18 13.89 -18.25
N SER A 426 18.83 14.77 -19.01
CA SER A 426 19.97 15.56 -18.54
C SER A 426 19.62 16.45 -17.33
N GLU A 427 18.35 16.77 -17.15
CA GLU A 427 17.84 17.51 -15.98
C GLU A 427 18.05 16.77 -14.68
N LEU A 428 18.12 15.43 -14.73
CA LEU A 428 18.33 14.56 -13.59
C LEU A 428 19.78 14.15 -13.39
N ALA A 429 20.64 14.38 -14.38
CA ALA A 429 22.03 13.99 -14.33
C ALA A 429 22.86 14.83 -13.33
N GLY A 430 24.01 14.27 -12.88
CA GLY A 430 24.92 14.93 -11.95
C GLY A 430 24.49 14.80 -10.48
N ASP A 431 25.17 15.56 -9.60
CA ASP A 431 25.02 15.42 -8.14
C ASP A 431 24.23 16.57 -7.50
N SER A 432 23.75 17.53 -8.29
CA SER A 432 22.91 18.63 -7.79
C SER A 432 21.44 18.23 -7.66
N ILE A 433 20.73 18.90 -6.74
CA ILE A 433 19.29 18.80 -6.66
C ILE A 433 18.68 19.41 -7.92
N PRO A 434 17.87 18.65 -8.69
CA PRO A 434 17.23 19.18 -9.88
C PRO A 434 16.09 20.14 -9.53
N THR A 435 15.86 21.12 -10.39
CA THR A 435 14.71 22.02 -10.23
C THR A 435 13.45 21.37 -10.80
N ALA A 436 12.32 21.52 -10.13
CA ALA A 436 11.03 21.14 -10.67
C ALA A 436 10.69 22.03 -11.89
N ARG A 437 10.51 21.41 -13.05
CA ARG A 437 10.27 22.09 -14.34
C ARG A 437 8.94 21.75 -14.96
N ASN A 438 8.30 20.67 -14.48
CA ASN A 438 7.02 20.26 -15.04
C ASN A 438 5.95 21.29 -14.69
N SER A 439 5.31 21.84 -15.72
CA SER A 439 4.25 22.84 -15.60
C SER A 439 3.08 22.39 -14.70
N LYS A 440 2.82 21.09 -14.62
CA LYS A 440 1.80 20.50 -13.75
C LYS A 440 2.10 20.68 -12.27
N VAL A 441 3.35 20.81 -11.87
CA VAL A 441 3.70 21.11 -10.47
C VAL A 441 3.10 22.45 -10.07
N ARG A 442 3.37 23.51 -10.87
CA ARG A 442 2.82 24.84 -10.62
C ARG A 442 1.29 24.86 -10.69
N GLU A 443 0.72 24.17 -11.67
CA GLU A 443 -0.73 24.04 -11.81
C GLU A 443 -1.36 23.37 -10.58
N THR A 444 -0.78 22.28 -10.09
CA THR A 444 -1.27 21.57 -8.90
C THR A 444 -1.18 22.43 -7.63
N LEU A 445 -0.10 23.18 -7.46
CA LEU A 445 0.05 24.09 -6.32
C LEU A 445 -1.04 25.17 -6.31
N VAL A 446 -1.30 25.81 -7.45
CA VAL A 446 -2.37 26.81 -7.58
C VAL A 446 -3.74 26.19 -7.30
N ILE A 447 -3.99 24.96 -7.78
CA ILE A 447 -5.24 24.24 -7.49
C ILE A 447 -5.37 23.95 -5.98
N ASN A 448 -4.31 23.56 -5.31
CA ASN A 448 -4.34 23.32 -3.87
C ASN A 448 -4.60 24.60 -3.08
N GLU A 449 -3.95 25.69 -3.44
CA GLU A 449 -4.22 27.01 -2.85
C GLU A 449 -5.69 27.45 -3.02
N ILE A 450 -6.25 27.25 -4.21
CA ILE A 450 -7.68 27.50 -4.48
C ILE A 450 -8.58 26.63 -3.59
N LYS A 451 -8.25 25.35 -3.42
CA LYS A 451 -9.04 24.40 -2.61
C LYS A 451 -9.08 24.76 -1.13
N GLU A 452 -8.03 25.37 -0.60
CA GLU A 452 -7.95 25.82 0.80
C GLU A 452 -8.83 27.05 1.05
N ASP A 453 -9.07 27.90 0.03
CA ASP A 453 -9.96 29.05 0.12
C ASP A 453 -11.41 28.67 -0.13
N SER A 454 -12.20 28.56 0.94
CA SER A 454 -13.60 28.19 0.86
C SER A 454 -14.47 29.18 0.09
N ALA A 455 -14.12 30.46 0.09
CA ALA A 455 -14.83 31.48 -0.66
C ALA A 455 -14.52 31.37 -2.16
N TRP A 456 -13.27 31.08 -2.50
CA TRP A 456 -12.86 30.84 -3.88
C TRP A 456 -13.52 29.57 -4.43
N MET A 457 -13.47 28.46 -3.70
CA MET A 457 -14.15 27.22 -4.04
C MET A 457 -15.66 27.41 -4.25
N TRP A 458 -16.29 28.22 -3.41
CA TRP A 458 -17.70 28.58 -3.57
C TRP A 458 -17.94 29.28 -4.90
N ASN A 459 -17.15 30.32 -5.22
CA ASN A 459 -17.25 31.05 -6.48
C ASN A 459 -17.07 30.12 -7.70
N LEU A 460 -16.07 29.22 -7.66
CA LEU A 460 -15.82 28.30 -8.76
C LEU A 460 -16.92 27.25 -8.93
N SER A 461 -17.56 26.81 -7.84
CA SER A 461 -18.72 25.93 -7.95
C SER A 461 -19.93 26.64 -8.59
N THR A 462 -20.05 27.98 -8.43
CA THR A 462 -21.04 28.80 -9.16
C THR A 462 -20.64 28.90 -10.62
N CYS A 463 -19.37 29.16 -10.93
CA CYS A 463 -18.88 29.17 -12.31
C CYS A 463 -19.10 27.80 -13.01
N GLN A 464 -18.89 26.69 -12.32
CA GLN A 464 -19.19 25.36 -12.84
C GLN A 464 -20.65 25.21 -13.25
N THR A 465 -21.58 25.76 -12.46
CA THR A 465 -23.01 25.73 -12.79
C THR A 465 -23.32 26.56 -14.04
N VAL A 466 -22.64 27.68 -14.21
CA VAL A 466 -22.78 28.56 -15.36
C VAL A 466 -22.17 27.97 -16.62
N ILE A 467 -21.03 27.32 -16.52
CA ILE A 467 -20.35 26.62 -17.62
C ILE A 467 -20.95 25.23 -17.76
N GLN A 468 -22.00 25.13 -18.58
CA GLN A 468 -22.67 23.85 -18.81
C GLN A 468 -21.66 22.80 -19.33
N ASN A 469 -21.76 21.58 -18.79
CA ASN A 469 -20.90 20.40 -19.10
C ASN A 469 -19.46 20.42 -18.59
N ALA A 470 -19.04 21.38 -17.77
CA ALA A 470 -17.74 21.32 -17.10
C ALA A 470 -17.84 20.60 -15.75
N THR A 471 -16.86 19.76 -15.45
CA THR A 471 -16.67 19.20 -14.10
C THR A 471 -15.96 20.23 -13.21
N LEU A 472 -16.12 20.13 -11.89
CA LEU A 472 -15.39 21.01 -10.95
C LEU A 472 -13.87 20.93 -11.16
N LYS A 473 -13.35 19.73 -11.44
CA LYS A 473 -11.94 19.52 -11.78
C LYS A 473 -11.50 20.32 -13.02
N GLN A 474 -12.32 20.37 -14.04
CA GLN A 474 -12.04 21.17 -15.25
C GLN A 474 -12.08 22.67 -14.96
N VAL A 475 -13.04 23.12 -14.14
CA VAL A 475 -13.14 24.53 -13.74
C VAL A 475 -11.94 24.95 -12.90
N LEU A 476 -11.51 24.12 -11.95
CA LEU A 476 -10.29 24.34 -11.15
C LEU A 476 -9.04 24.44 -12.05
N LEU A 477 -8.93 23.54 -13.02
CA LEU A 477 -7.81 23.54 -13.96
C LEU A 477 -7.78 24.82 -14.81
N MET A 478 -8.93 25.22 -15.34
CA MET A 478 -9.07 26.46 -16.13
C MET A 478 -8.70 27.71 -15.30
N GLU A 479 -9.16 27.76 -14.04
CA GLU A 479 -8.82 28.88 -13.13
C GLU A 479 -7.32 28.92 -12.83
N ALA A 480 -6.72 27.77 -12.51
CA ALA A 480 -5.28 27.67 -12.28
C ALA A 480 -4.48 28.12 -13.52
N GLN A 481 -4.87 27.70 -14.71
CA GLN A 481 -4.25 28.13 -15.96
C GLN A 481 -4.40 29.65 -16.19
N ASN A 482 -5.58 30.22 -15.91
CA ASN A 482 -5.76 31.67 -15.99
C ASN A 482 -4.82 32.43 -15.06
N ILE A 483 -4.65 31.97 -13.81
CA ILE A 483 -3.73 32.57 -12.86
C ILE A 483 -2.29 32.49 -13.36
N ILE A 484 -1.87 31.31 -13.82
CA ILE A 484 -0.50 31.06 -14.31
C ILE A 484 -0.17 31.94 -15.53
N GLU A 485 -1.12 32.15 -16.41
CA GLU A 485 -1.00 32.93 -17.64
C GLU A 485 -1.29 34.43 -17.44
N GLY A 486 -1.67 34.86 -16.24
CA GLY A 486 -2.04 36.25 -15.95
C GLY A 486 -3.34 36.70 -16.63
N LYS A 487 -4.23 35.77 -16.93
CA LYS A 487 -5.55 36.04 -17.49
C LYS A 487 -6.56 36.40 -16.40
N PRO A 488 -7.69 37.05 -16.74
CA PRO A 488 -8.75 37.31 -15.76
C PRO A 488 -9.26 36.03 -15.10
N LEU A 489 -9.58 36.12 -13.82
CA LEU A 489 -10.20 35.02 -13.09
C LEU A 489 -11.56 34.68 -13.69
N MET A 490 -11.97 33.44 -13.61
CA MET A 490 -13.26 33.00 -14.22
C MET A 490 -14.44 33.77 -13.66
N ARG A 491 -14.44 34.11 -12.39
CA ARG A 491 -15.50 34.92 -11.75
C ARG A 491 -15.64 36.34 -12.34
N ASP A 492 -14.54 36.85 -12.88
CA ASP A 492 -14.47 38.23 -13.40
C ASP A 492 -14.71 38.28 -14.92
N MET A 493 -14.97 37.16 -15.57
CA MET A 493 -15.30 37.11 -16.98
C MET A 493 -16.73 37.62 -17.24
N THR A 494 -16.90 38.64 -18.07
CA THR A 494 -18.16 39.36 -18.31
C THR A 494 -19.33 38.44 -18.74
N ASN A 495 -19.06 37.37 -19.47
CA ASN A 495 -20.06 36.38 -19.88
C ASN A 495 -20.49 35.42 -18.77
N ILE A 496 -19.73 35.35 -17.68
CA ILE A 496 -20.01 34.49 -16.53
C ILE A 496 -20.67 35.29 -15.40
N GLU A 497 -20.28 36.55 -15.22
CA GLU A 497 -20.69 37.40 -14.11
C GLU A 497 -22.21 37.51 -13.97
N ALA A 498 -22.92 37.90 -15.03
CA ALA A 498 -24.38 38.04 -15.01
C ALA A 498 -25.10 36.72 -14.71
N LYS A 499 -24.60 35.59 -15.25
CA LYS A 499 -25.16 34.25 -15.00
C LYS A 499 -24.84 33.78 -13.57
N ARG A 500 -23.66 34.12 -13.06
CA ARG A 500 -23.26 33.86 -11.68
C ARG A 500 -24.22 34.57 -10.71
N ASP A 501 -24.41 35.87 -10.88
CA ASP A 501 -25.29 36.66 -10.03
C ASP A 501 -26.72 36.12 -10.04
N ARG A 502 -27.21 35.65 -11.19
CA ARG A 502 -28.50 34.98 -11.30
C ARG A 502 -28.52 33.63 -10.51
N VAL A 503 -27.47 32.82 -10.58
CA VAL A 503 -27.37 31.57 -9.79
C VAL A 503 -27.36 31.86 -8.29
N GLU A 504 -26.59 32.85 -7.83
CA GLU A 504 -26.56 33.26 -6.42
C GLU A 504 -27.93 33.70 -5.91
N GLN A 505 -28.67 34.49 -6.72
CA GLN A 505 -30.04 34.87 -6.38
C GLN A 505 -30.96 33.66 -6.27
N LEU A 506 -30.90 32.74 -7.24
CA LEU A 506 -31.68 31.48 -7.21
C LEU A 506 -31.34 30.60 -5.98
N VAL A 507 -30.08 30.57 -5.56
CA VAL A 507 -29.67 29.86 -4.37
C VAL A 507 -30.22 30.53 -3.11
N ALA A 508 -30.20 31.87 -3.04
CA ALA A 508 -30.79 32.59 -1.92
C ALA A 508 -32.30 32.34 -1.82
N ASP A 509 -33.02 32.42 -2.95
CA ASP A 509 -34.45 32.10 -3.01
C ASP A 509 -34.74 30.66 -2.58
N MET A 510 -33.89 29.71 -3.00
CA MET A 510 -33.99 28.28 -2.61
C MET A 510 -33.76 28.06 -1.13
N VAL A 511 -32.83 28.79 -0.51
CA VAL A 511 -32.59 28.74 0.96
C VAL A 511 -33.87 29.12 1.70
N GLU A 512 -34.55 30.17 1.30
CA GLU A 512 -35.82 30.60 1.91
C GLU A 512 -36.93 29.55 1.67
N GLU A 513 -36.99 28.98 0.47
CA GLU A 513 -37.95 27.91 0.15
C GLU A 513 -37.73 26.67 1.04
N VAL A 514 -36.49 26.28 1.24
CA VAL A 514 -36.10 25.11 2.07
C VAL A 514 -36.40 25.37 3.54
N ARG A 515 -36.11 26.58 4.06
CA ARG A 515 -36.42 26.96 5.45
C ARG A 515 -37.91 26.92 5.73
N GLY A 516 -38.75 27.22 4.72
CA GLY A 516 -40.19 27.11 4.83
C GLY A 516 -40.75 25.67 4.87
N LYS A 517 -39.91 24.65 4.73
CA LYS A 517 -40.32 23.22 4.69
C LYS A 517 -39.80 22.42 5.90
N PRO A 518 -40.61 22.22 6.94
CA PRO A 518 -40.14 21.59 8.20
C PRO A 518 -39.48 20.22 8.00
N VAL A 519 -40.02 19.39 7.09
CA VAL A 519 -39.49 18.03 6.83
C VAL A 519 -38.08 18.09 6.21
N LEU A 520 -37.83 19.04 5.30
CA LEU A 520 -36.51 19.23 4.71
C LEU A 520 -35.52 19.78 5.74
N MET A 521 -35.95 20.70 6.58
CA MET A 521 -35.09 21.25 7.64
C MET A 521 -34.64 20.19 8.62
N GLN A 522 -35.53 19.27 9.03
CA GLN A 522 -35.13 18.15 9.88
C GLN A 522 -34.06 17.27 9.22
N GLN A 523 -34.21 16.95 7.94
CA GLN A 523 -33.19 16.18 7.19
C GLN A 523 -31.86 16.92 7.11
N ILE A 524 -31.88 18.23 6.97
CA ILE A 524 -30.71 19.08 6.92
C ILE A 524 -30.01 19.12 8.28
N GLU A 525 -30.76 19.21 9.37
CA GLU A 525 -30.21 19.15 10.74
C GLU A 525 -29.50 17.83 11.00
N GLU A 526 -30.10 16.70 10.60
CA GLU A 526 -29.49 15.37 10.69
C GLU A 526 -28.21 15.26 9.86
N LYS A 527 -28.22 15.81 8.62
CA LYS A 527 -27.02 15.85 7.77
C LYS A 527 -25.94 16.76 8.35
N ALA A 528 -26.30 17.93 8.85
CA ALA A 528 -25.37 18.88 9.44
C ALA A 528 -24.65 18.25 10.64
N ALA A 529 -25.40 17.57 11.53
CA ALA A 529 -24.83 16.84 12.65
C ALA A 529 -23.87 15.73 12.20
N LYS A 530 -24.26 14.96 11.18
CA LYS A 530 -23.42 13.90 10.59
C LYS A 530 -22.14 14.45 9.97
N ASN A 531 -22.22 15.60 9.32
CA ASN A 531 -21.10 16.22 8.59
C ASN A 531 -20.24 17.15 9.49
N GLY A 532 -20.60 17.35 10.76
CA GLY A 532 -19.87 18.22 11.69
C GLY A 532 -19.88 19.71 11.30
N ILE A 533 -20.90 20.18 10.54
CA ILE A 533 -21.02 21.58 10.10
C ILE A 533 -22.29 22.24 10.63
N SER A 534 -22.37 23.57 10.58
CA SER A 534 -23.56 24.29 11.02
C SER A 534 -24.77 23.99 10.13
N VAL A 535 -25.97 24.03 10.71
CA VAL A 535 -27.24 23.85 9.98
C VAL A 535 -27.38 24.87 8.85
N GLU A 536 -26.95 26.10 9.08
CA GLU A 536 -26.95 27.16 8.05
C GLU A 536 -26.06 26.79 6.86
N LYS A 537 -24.85 26.28 7.11
CA LYS A 537 -23.92 25.85 6.07
C LYS A 537 -24.47 24.66 5.29
N GLN A 538 -25.07 23.69 5.96
CA GLN A 538 -25.72 22.56 5.29
C GLN A 538 -26.94 22.98 4.47
N THR A 539 -27.76 23.92 4.98
CA THR A 539 -28.91 24.47 4.24
C THR A 539 -28.45 25.12 2.93
N LEU A 540 -27.38 25.89 2.99
CA LEU A 540 -26.80 26.54 1.80
C LEU A 540 -26.29 25.52 0.77
N TYR A 541 -25.63 24.46 1.22
CA TYR A 541 -25.15 23.39 0.34
C TYR A 541 -26.30 22.62 -0.32
N ASP A 542 -27.33 22.26 0.43
CA ASP A 542 -28.49 21.54 -0.10
C ASP A 542 -29.30 22.42 -1.07
N ALA A 543 -29.49 23.70 -0.76
CA ALA A 543 -30.15 24.68 -1.65
C ALA A 543 -29.38 24.81 -2.98
N ARG A 544 -28.06 24.94 -2.92
CA ARG A 544 -27.22 25.01 -4.11
C ARG A 544 -27.31 23.77 -4.96
N TRP A 545 -27.25 22.59 -4.32
CA TRP A 545 -27.42 21.34 -5.03
C TRP A 545 -28.77 21.27 -5.77
N LEU A 546 -29.85 21.69 -5.11
CA LEU A 546 -31.19 21.74 -5.74
C LEU A 546 -31.25 22.68 -6.93
N VAL A 547 -30.65 23.87 -6.84
CA VAL A 547 -30.57 24.81 -7.96
C VAL A 547 -29.79 24.21 -9.12
N ASN A 548 -28.62 23.62 -8.85
CA ASN A 548 -27.77 22.97 -9.84
C ASN A 548 -28.51 21.82 -10.54
N ASP A 549 -29.26 21.00 -9.79
CA ASP A 549 -30.05 19.90 -10.35
C ASP A 549 -31.18 20.43 -11.26
N LYS A 550 -31.88 21.50 -10.85
CA LYS A 550 -32.90 22.13 -11.65
C LYS A 550 -32.34 22.74 -12.96
N ILE A 551 -31.13 23.32 -12.91
CA ILE A 551 -30.43 23.82 -14.10
C ILE A 551 -30.04 22.68 -15.03
N LYS A 552 -29.45 21.62 -14.50
CA LYS A 552 -29.04 20.42 -15.27
C LYS A 552 -30.23 19.74 -15.96
N ARG A 553 -31.39 19.73 -15.33
CA ARG A 553 -32.64 19.17 -15.90
C ARG A 553 -33.35 20.11 -16.87
N GLY A 554 -32.81 21.29 -17.08
CA GLY A 554 -33.45 22.31 -17.96
C GLY A 554 -34.72 22.95 -17.37
N VAL A 555 -34.99 22.77 -16.08
CA VAL A 555 -36.12 23.40 -15.37
C VAL A 555 -35.86 24.88 -15.16
N ILE A 556 -34.61 25.26 -14.97
CA ILE A 556 -34.15 26.65 -14.90
C ILE A 556 -33.25 26.90 -16.10
N ASN A 557 -33.57 27.92 -16.88
CA ASN A 557 -32.75 28.40 -17.99
C ASN A 557 -32.04 29.70 -17.58
N LEU A 558 -30.71 29.69 -17.62
CA LEU A 558 -29.86 30.84 -17.26
C LEU A 558 -29.78 31.90 -18.40
N GLU A 559 -30.25 31.57 -19.59
CA GLU A 559 -30.31 32.50 -20.74
C GLU A 559 -31.56 33.38 -20.72
N THR A 560 -32.56 33.04 -19.93
CA THR A 560 -33.77 33.85 -19.74
C THR A 560 -33.65 34.74 -18.52
N PRO A 561 -33.94 36.05 -18.60
CA PRO A 561 -33.84 36.96 -17.47
C PRO A 561 -34.73 36.58 -16.29
#